data_ef133f34e64994823b76ba92f68460a3
#
_entry.id   ef133f34e64994823b76ba92f68460a3
#
_cell.length_a   1.000
_cell.length_b   1.000
_cell.length_c   1.000
_cell.angle_alpha   90.00
_cell.angle_beta   90.00
_cell.angle_gamma   90.00
#
_symmetry.space_group_name_H-M   'P 1'
#
loop_
_entity.id
_entity.type
_entity.pdbx_description
1 polymer ?
#
loop_
_entity_poly.entity_id
_entity_poly.type
_entity_poly.pdbx_seq_one_letter_code
_entity_poly.pdbx_strand_id
1 'polypeptide(L)'
;MKKQVIVALALSVSAFSFAQKKELKAAEKAIKGNNYAEAKASLNQVTPMLSTIDDKYKAKYYFLQAEALYAKGAGSASDVTKALESLDKVDDSMKSEVAEFKNNMQNTYLVKANDNFKEKKYAIASQQFEQLYNIVPTDTTYLYYAAVSAVSDQDYDTALRQYVKLDELGYTGIETQYYATNVATGEEEVMAQSQRDLFVKAKSHNNPGMRKTESKQAEITKNIALIYVSQGKTDEALAAAKKARLQDPENLDLILTEANLYLELEETDKFKDLMEEAVKQQPENPNLHYNIGVISLKNQDFEGARTSFEKALELKPDYADAALNESTTYIDEGNSLIEEMNSLGTSKADNARYDELRAKKTSLFDQGADVLVKYIANNPNPVPNIYQQLINIYNATGETSKAKEIQAKLDAAQ
;
A
#
# COMPACT_ATOMS: atom_id res chain seq x y z
N MET A 1 58.64 -19.51 46.56
CA MET A 1 57.33 -18.86 46.27
C MET A 1 57.04 -18.62 44.77
N LYS A 2 57.91 -18.03 43.94
CA LYS A 2 57.62 -17.78 42.52
C LYS A 2 57.34 -19.03 41.68
N LYS A 3 58.00 -20.17 41.89
CA LYS A 3 57.76 -21.42 41.14
C LYS A 3 56.45 -22.09 41.52
N GLN A 4 56.01 -22.00 42.75
CA GLN A 4 54.72 -22.57 43.20
C GLN A 4 53.53 -21.76 42.73
N VAL A 5 53.67 -20.43 42.60
CA VAL A 5 52.62 -19.55 42.02
C VAL A 5 52.47 -19.81 40.50
N ILE A 6 53.60 -20.03 39.79
CA ILE A 6 53.59 -20.34 38.34
C ILE A 6 52.95 -21.72 38.10
N VAL A 7 53.22 -22.73 38.92
CA VAL A 7 52.61 -24.06 38.80
C VAL A 7 51.10 -24.01 39.16
N ALA A 8 50.68 -23.25 40.16
CA ALA A 8 49.28 -23.06 40.49
C ALA A 8 48.53 -22.31 39.41
N LEU A 9 49.14 -21.27 38.79
CA LEU A 9 48.57 -20.57 37.64
C LEU A 9 48.44 -21.49 36.42
N ALA A 10 49.47 -22.30 36.10
CA ALA A 10 49.44 -23.25 34.98
C ALA A 10 48.39 -24.35 35.17
N LEU A 11 48.22 -24.85 36.39
CA LEU A 11 47.16 -25.84 36.72
C LEU A 11 45.78 -25.23 36.67
N SER A 12 45.57 -23.96 37.08
CA SER A 12 44.27 -23.28 36.93
C SER A 12 43.91 -23.02 35.49
N VAL A 13 44.86 -22.57 34.67
CA VAL A 13 44.67 -22.35 33.22
C VAL A 13 44.31 -23.66 32.49
N SER A 14 44.99 -24.76 32.82
CA SER A 14 44.69 -26.07 32.23
C SER A 14 43.35 -26.64 32.68
N ALA A 15 42.92 -26.41 33.92
CA ALA A 15 41.61 -26.82 34.43
C ALA A 15 40.48 -26.02 33.79
N PHE A 16 40.66 -24.71 33.59
CA PHE A 16 39.70 -23.86 32.88
C PHE A 16 39.58 -24.24 31.38
N SER A 17 40.67 -24.50 30.70
CA SER A 17 40.64 -24.92 29.28
C SER A 17 39.94 -26.30 29.11
N PHE A 18 40.04 -27.20 30.07
CA PHE A 18 39.37 -28.49 30.03
C PHE A 18 37.85 -28.36 30.32
N ALA A 19 37.48 -27.51 31.26
CA ALA A 19 36.07 -27.25 31.59
C ALA A 19 35.34 -26.64 30.38
N GLN A 20 35.91 -25.65 29.72
CA GLN A 20 35.36 -25.01 28.51
C GLN A 20 35.05 -26.03 27.39
N LYS A 21 36.02 -26.90 27.09
CA LYS A 21 35.91 -27.95 26.08
C LYS A 21 34.80 -28.93 26.40
N LYS A 22 34.65 -29.26 27.69
CA LYS A 22 33.59 -30.17 28.17
C LYS A 22 32.21 -29.58 27.96
N GLU A 23 32.01 -28.30 28.37
CA GLU A 23 30.73 -27.63 28.25
C GLU A 23 30.33 -27.34 26.77
N LEU A 24 31.29 -26.97 25.93
CA LEU A 24 31.03 -26.84 24.49
C LEU A 24 30.63 -28.17 23.82
N LYS A 25 31.24 -29.29 24.22
CA LYS A 25 30.82 -30.61 23.75
C LYS A 25 29.44 -31.02 24.30
N ALA A 26 29.11 -30.65 25.52
CA ALA A 26 27.79 -30.89 26.09
C ALA A 26 26.72 -30.10 25.34
N ALA A 27 26.97 -28.82 25.06
CA ALA A 27 26.07 -27.99 24.25
C ALA A 27 25.87 -28.56 22.85
N GLU A 28 26.94 -28.96 22.16
CA GLU A 28 26.85 -29.57 20.81
C GLU A 28 26.04 -30.88 20.84
N LYS A 29 26.24 -31.73 21.87
CA LYS A 29 25.48 -32.95 22.02
C LYS A 29 24.00 -32.67 22.30
N ALA A 30 23.70 -31.69 23.11
CA ALA A 30 22.34 -31.27 23.44
C ALA A 30 21.62 -30.72 22.17
N ILE A 31 22.29 -29.90 21.35
CA ILE A 31 21.77 -29.40 20.07
C ILE A 31 21.44 -30.55 19.10
N LYS A 32 22.38 -31.52 18.96
CA LYS A 32 22.16 -32.73 18.12
C LYS A 32 20.95 -33.54 18.62
N GLY A 33 20.69 -33.52 19.92
CA GLY A 33 19.55 -34.15 20.54
C GLY A 33 18.26 -33.28 20.58
N ASN A 34 18.28 -32.10 19.96
CA ASN A 34 17.21 -31.08 20.01
C ASN A 34 16.86 -30.62 21.44
N ASN A 35 17.76 -30.77 22.41
CA ASN A 35 17.60 -30.26 23.78
C ASN A 35 18.24 -28.85 23.89
N TYR A 36 17.55 -27.85 23.34
CA TYR A 36 18.09 -26.48 23.28
C TYR A 36 18.17 -25.79 24.65
N ALA A 37 17.35 -26.23 25.63
CA ALA A 37 17.42 -25.72 26.98
C ALA A 37 18.74 -26.14 27.67
N GLU A 38 19.11 -27.41 27.54
CA GLU A 38 20.38 -27.93 28.06
C GLU A 38 21.58 -27.30 27.33
N ALA A 39 21.46 -27.10 26.00
CA ALA A 39 22.50 -26.42 25.24
C ALA A 39 22.74 -25.00 25.75
N LYS A 40 21.68 -24.20 25.93
CA LYS A 40 21.75 -22.84 26.53
C LYS A 40 22.36 -22.86 27.92
N ALA A 41 21.99 -23.83 28.74
CA ALA A 41 22.55 -23.99 30.13
C ALA A 41 24.07 -24.26 30.08
N SER A 42 24.52 -25.18 29.22
CA SER A 42 25.95 -25.49 29.08
C SER A 42 26.73 -24.29 28.54
N LEU A 43 26.18 -23.55 27.57
CA LEU A 43 26.81 -22.34 27.03
C LEU A 43 26.90 -21.22 28.06
N ASN A 44 25.91 -21.05 28.91
CA ASN A 44 25.93 -20.08 30.00
C ASN A 44 27.08 -20.33 30.98
N GLN A 45 27.54 -21.58 31.16
CA GLN A 45 28.71 -21.89 31.96
C GLN A 45 30.03 -21.47 31.31
N VAL A 46 30.06 -21.36 29.98
CA VAL A 46 31.25 -20.89 29.23
C VAL A 46 31.32 -19.35 29.16
N THR A 47 30.17 -18.67 29.24
CA THR A 47 30.07 -17.19 29.08
C THR A 47 31.06 -16.42 29.98
N PRO A 48 31.27 -16.71 31.27
CA PRO A 48 32.21 -15.99 32.11
C PRO A 48 33.70 -16.16 31.68
N MET A 49 33.95 -17.16 30.86
CA MET A 49 35.34 -17.51 30.43
C MET A 49 35.67 -16.97 29.05
N LEU A 50 34.75 -16.29 28.38
CA LEU A 50 34.93 -15.83 26.97
C LEU A 50 36.08 -14.89 26.78
N SER A 51 36.51 -14.13 27.79
CA SER A 51 37.67 -13.22 27.71
C SER A 51 39.01 -13.95 27.69
N THR A 52 39.06 -15.21 28.12
CA THR A 52 40.28 -16.02 28.30
C THR A 52 40.32 -17.27 27.44
N ILE A 53 39.27 -17.54 26.66
CA ILE A 53 39.13 -18.72 25.80
C ILE A 53 39.85 -18.46 24.46
N ASP A 54 40.53 -19.50 23.89
CA ASP A 54 41.13 -19.45 22.57
C ASP A 54 40.07 -19.07 21.49
N ASP A 55 40.45 -18.29 20.48
CA ASP A 55 39.57 -17.77 19.45
C ASP A 55 38.80 -18.89 18.72
N LYS A 56 39.43 -20.03 18.45
CA LYS A 56 38.77 -21.22 17.89
C LYS A 56 37.60 -21.70 18.73
N TYR A 57 37.71 -21.67 20.06
CA TYR A 57 36.62 -22.07 20.95
C TYR A 57 35.63 -20.96 21.15
N LYS A 58 36.06 -19.71 20.98
CA LYS A 58 35.17 -18.54 20.98
C LYS A 58 34.22 -18.56 19.75
N ALA A 59 34.76 -18.80 18.57
CA ALA A 59 33.99 -19.00 17.35
C ALA A 59 32.99 -20.15 17.51
N LYS A 60 33.43 -21.31 18.01
CA LYS A 60 32.56 -22.45 18.28
C LYS A 60 31.46 -22.11 19.29
N TYR A 61 31.76 -21.37 20.35
CA TYR A 61 30.77 -20.93 21.34
C TYR A 61 29.67 -20.11 20.68
N TYR A 62 30.02 -19.07 19.92
CA TYR A 62 29.03 -18.21 19.26
C TYR A 62 28.21 -18.95 18.22
N PHE A 63 28.81 -19.88 17.47
CA PHE A 63 28.07 -20.71 16.54
C PHE A 63 27.05 -21.62 17.24
N LEU A 64 27.45 -22.35 18.29
CA LEU A 64 26.55 -23.18 19.07
C LEU A 64 25.46 -22.34 19.79
N GLN A 65 25.80 -21.12 20.21
CA GLN A 65 24.84 -20.19 20.79
C GLN A 65 23.75 -19.81 19.77
N ALA A 66 24.14 -19.54 18.51
CA ALA A 66 23.22 -19.26 17.45
C ALA A 66 22.30 -20.45 17.16
N GLU A 67 22.85 -21.68 17.06
CA GLU A 67 22.06 -22.89 16.88
C GLU A 67 21.06 -23.13 18.02
N ALA A 68 21.50 -22.93 19.29
CA ALA A 68 20.64 -23.13 20.45
C ALA A 68 19.54 -22.08 20.55
N LEU A 69 19.80 -20.84 20.14
CA LEU A 69 18.83 -19.76 20.11
C LEU A 69 17.81 -19.96 18.97
N TYR A 70 18.29 -20.30 17.78
CA TYR A 70 17.44 -20.56 16.61
C TYR A 70 16.53 -21.78 16.79
N ALA A 71 17.01 -22.81 17.48
CA ALA A 71 16.28 -24.02 17.85
C ALA A 71 15.49 -24.65 16.65
N LYS A 72 16.14 -24.79 15.49
CA LYS A 72 15.51 -25.26 14.23
C LYS A 72 14.25 -24.50 13.84
N GLY A 73 14.21 -23.20 14.10
CA GLY A 73 13.08 -22.34 13.79
C GLY A 73 11.95 -22.36 14.82
N ALA A 74 12.20 -22.90 16.03
CA ALA A 74 11.30 -22.80 17.18
C ALA A 74 11.65 -21.64 18.13
N GLY A 75 12.79 -20.97 17.93
CA GLY A 75 13.18 -19.78 18.66
C GLY A 75 12.22 -18.62 18.45
N SER A 76 12.05 -17.77 19.47
CA SER A 76 11.30 -16.53 19.33
C SER A 76 11.98 -15.56 18.36
N ALA A 77 11.29 -14.53 17.88
CA ALA A 77 11.88 -13.50 17.04
C ALA A 77 13.12 -12.85 17.69
N SER A 78 13.05 -12.57 19.00
CA SER A 78 14.19 -12.07 19.77
C SER A 78 15.34 -13.07 19.85
N ASP A 79 15.06 -14.38 19.99
CA ASP A 79 16.09 -15.40 19.95
C ASP A 79 16.78 -15.48 18.59
N VAL A 80 16.02 -15.34 17.50
CA VAL A 80 16.58 -15.33 16.13
C VAL A 80 17.50 -14.11 15.91
N THR A 81 17.10 -12.93 16.37
CA THR A 81 17.94 -11.74 16.31
C THR A 81 19.26 -11.96 17.06
N LYS A 82 19.20 -12.48 18.30
CA LYS A 82 20.39 -12.82 19.09
C LYS A 82 21.23 -13.94 18.43
N ALA A 83 20.60 -14.86 17.71
CA ALA A 83 21.31 -15.89 16.97
C ALA A 83 22.14 -15.26 15.85
N LEU A 84 21.57 -14.30 15.08
CA LEU A 84 22.29 -13.55 14.04
C LEU A 84 23.46 -12.74 14.64
N GLU A 85 23.21 -12.01 15.75
CA GLU A 85 24.27 -11.30 16.47
C GLU A 85 25.41 -12.23 16.96
N SER A 86 25.07 -13.47 17.28
CA SER A 86 26.06 -14.49 17.66
C SER A 86 26.85 -14.96 16.44
N LEU A 87 26.20 -15.18 15.29
CA LEU A 87 26.87 -15.54 14.03
C LEU A 87 27.84 -14.46 13.56
N ASP A 88 27.52 -13.18 13.77
CA ASP A 88 28.40 -12.06 13.40
C ASP A 88 29.67 -11.99 14.25
N LYS A 89 29.73 -12.69 15.38
CA LYS A 89 30.92 -12.83 16.24
C LYS A 89 31.76 -14.08 15.91
N VAL A 90 31.32 -14.89 14.95
CA VAL A 90 32.05 -16.07 14.48
C VAL A 90 33.11 -15.61 13.48
N ASP A 91 34.35 -15.99 13.67
CA ASP A 91 35.44 -15.66 12.78
C ASP A 91 35.42 -16.49 11.48
N ASP A 92 36.32 -16.16 10.55
CA ASP A 92 36.44 -16.79 9.24
C ASP A 92 36.73 -18.30 9.29
N SER A 93 37.15 -18.86 10.44
CA SER A 93 37.47 -20.28 10.58
C SER A 93 36.20 -21.18 10.45
N MET A 94 35.02 -20.62 10.61
CA MET A 94 33.74 -21.33 10.49
C MET A 94 32.81 -20.67 9.42
N LYS A 95 33.39 -19.97 8.44
CA LYS A 95 32.62 -19.23 7.43
C LYS A 95 31.66 -20.12 6.63
N SER A 96 32.10 -21.35 6.31
CA SER A 96 31.27 -22.30 5.57
C SER A 96 30.07 -22.77 6.39
N GLU A 97 30.29 -23.11 7.67
CA GLU A 97 29.25 -23.56 8.59
C GLU A 97 28.24 -22.44 8.85
N VAL A 98 28.68 -21.22 9.01
CA VAL A 98 27.82 -20.03 9.16
C VAL A 98 26.98 -19.83 7.91
N ALA A 99 27.56 -19.92 6.72
CA ALA A 99 26.83 -19.77 5.45
C ALA A 99 25.78 -20.87 5.28
N GLU A 100 26.13 -22.12 5.55
CA GLU A 100 25.20 -23.26 5.50
C GLU A 100 24.05 -23.07 6.51
N PHE A 101 24.38 -22.64 7.72
CA PHE A 101 23.39 -22.42 8.77
C PHE A 101 22.43 -21.28 8.40
N LYS A 102 22.95 -20.14 7.90
CA LYS A 102 22.10 -19.04 7.41
C LYS A 102 21.19 -19.49 6.26
N ASN A 103 21.68 -20.30 5.32
CA ASN A 103 20.87 -20.87 4.24
C ASN A 103 19.74 -21.77 4.78
N ASN A 104 20.02 -22.61 5.78
CA ASN A 104 19.02 -23.45 6.40
C ASN A 104 17.96 -22.62 7.15
N MET A 105 18.36 -21.53 7.83
CA MET A 105 17.45 -20.57 8.45
C MET A 105 16.56 -19.92 7.40
N GLN A 106 17.13 -19.40 6.31
CA GLN A 106 16.41 -18.76 5.20
C GLN A 106 15.36 -19.72 4.62
N ASN A 107 15.75 -20.94 4.24
CA ASN A 107 14.80 -21.93 3.67
C ASN A 107 13.65 -22.24 4.64
N THR A 108 13.96 -22.41 5.93
CA THR A 108 12.95 -22.72 6.94
C THR A 108 11.95 -21.57 7.09
N TYR A 109 12.44 -20.33 7.17
CA TYR A 109 11.56 -19.17 7.31
C TYR A 109 10.79 -18.87 6.03
N LEU A 110 11.38 -19.07 4.85
CA LEU A 110 10.71 -18.85 3.58
C LEU A 110 9.48 -19.78 3.42
N VAL A 111 9.64 -21.06 3.75
CA VAL A 111 8.50 -22.00 3.72
C VAL A 111 7.43 -21.58 4.71
N LYS A 112 7.81 -21.33 5.98
CA LYS A 112 6.85 -20.95 7.03
C LYS A 112 6.13 -19.64 6.72
N ALA A 113 6.85 -18.61 6.24
CA ALA A 113 6.27 -17.31 5.92
C ALA A 113 5.25 -17.43 4.78
N ASN A 114 5.61 -18.16 3.70
CA ASN A 114 4.71 -18.40 2.58
C ASN A 114 3.46 -19.19 2.98
N ASP A 115 3.62 -20.23 3.81
CA ASP A 115 2.50 -21.05 4.26
C ASP A 115 1.56 -20.23 5.15
N ASN A 116 2.10 -19.46 6.12
CA ASN A 116 1.28 -18.58 6.97
C ASN A 116 0.59 -17.47 6.16
N PHE A 117 1.24 -16.94 5.13
CA PHE A 117 0.62 -15.94 4.24
C PHE A 117 -0.56 -16.55 3.47
N LYS A 118 -0.38 -17.74 2.88
CA LYS A 118 -1.46 -18.46 2.19
C LYS A 118 -2.63 -18.82 3.12
N GLU A 119 -2.33 -19.17 4.36
CA GLU A 119 -3.32 -19.44 5.41
C GLU A 119 -3.94 -18.16 6.02
N LYS A 120 -3.60 -16.98 5.50
CA LYS A 120 -4.06 -15.67 5.99
C LYS A 120 -3.68 -15.37 7.44
N LYS A 121 -2.64 -16.00 7.96
CA LYS A 121 -2.03 -15.72 9.27
C LYS A 121 -1.02 -14.57 9.13
N TYR A 122 -1.53 -13.40 8.76
CA TYR A 122 -0.71 -12.29 8.28
C TYR A 122 0.24 -11.72 9.31
N ALA A 123 -0.16 -11.62 10.58
CA ALA A 123 0.74 -11.19 11.67
C ALA A 123 2.00 -12.09 11.76
N ILE A 124 1.80 -13.42 11.70
CA ILE A 124 2.90 -14.38 11.77
C ILE A 124 3.75 -14.30 10.49
N ALA A 125 3.11 -14.19 9.33
CA ALA A 125 3.80 -14.08 8.06
C ALA A 125 4.68 -12.82 8.01
N SER A 126 4.16 -11.65 8.42
CA SER A 126 4.92 -10.40 8.50
C SER A 126 6.18 -10.55 9.33
N GLN A 127 6.04 -11.09 10.55
CA GLN A 127 7.18 -11.33 11.42
C GLN A 127 8.22 -12.27 10.80
N GLN A 128 7.77 -13.33 10.13
CA GLN A 128 8.67 -14.32 9.52
C GLN A 128 9.37 -13.77 8.26
N PHE A 129 8.69 -12.98 7.43
CA PHE A 129 9.32 -12.28 6.33
C PHE A 129 10.34 -11.23 6.81
N GLU A 130 10.05 -10.52 7.91
CA GLU A 130 11.02 -9.61 8.51
C GLU A 130 12.26 -10.36 9.05
N GLN A 131 12.08 -11.54 9.64
CA GLN A 131 13.21 -12.39 10.02
C GLN A 131 14.02 -12.85 8.80
N LEU A 132 13.37 -13.17 7.68
CA LEU A 132 14.06 -13.46 6.42
C LEU A 132 14.93 -12.29 5.95
N TYR A 133 14.41 -11.07 5.98
CA TYR A 133 15.19 -9.87 5.68
C TYR A 133 16.38 -9.73 6.64
N ASN A 134 16.22 -9.98 7.93
CA ASN A 134 17.31 -9.91 8.90
C ASN A 134 18.40 -10.99 8.64
N ILE A 135 18.00 -12.17 8.14
CA ILE A 135 18.93 -13.24 7.76
C ILE A 135 19.69 -12.88 6.47
N VAL A 136 18.99 -12.29 5.50
CA VAL A 136 19.53 -11.93 4.16
C VAL A 136 19.19 -10.47 3.86
N PRO A 137 19.88 -9.49 4.48
CA PRO A 137 19.55 -8.06 4.32
C PRO A 137 19.76 -7.53 2.88
N THR A 138 20.48 -8.28 2.06
CA THR A 138 20.68 -7.95 0.63
C THR A 138 19.44 -8.22 -0.22
N ASP A 139 18.50 -9.03 0.26
CA ASP A 139 17.24 -9.30 -0.41
C ASP A 139 16.10 -8.54 0.28
N THR A 140 15.91 -7.30 -0.15
CA THR A 140 14.87 -6.40 0.37
C THR A 140 13.45 -6.82 0.00
N THR A 141 13.28 -7.81 -0.90
CA THR A 141 11.98 -8.35 -1.27
C THR A 141 11.26 -8.98 -0.07
N TYR A 142 12.00 -9.57 0.86
CA TYR A 142 11.42 -10.10 2.10
C TYR A 142 10.81 -9.02 2.97
N LEU A 143 11.46 -7.85 3.06
CA LEU A 143 10.91 -6.73 3.82
C LEU A 143 9.64 -6.18 3.17
N TYR A 144 9.55 -6.18 1.84
CA TYR A 144 8.34 -5.83 1.11
C TYR A 144 7.18 -6.80 1.43
N TYR A 145 7.42 -8.11 1.40
CA TYR A 145 6.39 -9.09 1.78
C TYR A 145 6.00 -8.99 3.27
N ALA A 146 6.95 -8.62 4.14
CA ALA A 146 6.64 -8.33 5.53
C ALA A 146 5.66 -7.16 5.66
N ALA A 147 5.91 -6.05 4.96
CA ALA A 147 5.05 -4.87 4.97
C ALA A 147 3.65 -5.15 4.39
N VAL A 148 3.57 -5.85 3.25
CA VAL A 148 2.28 -6.28 2.66
C VAL A 148 1.49 -7.16 3.62
N SER A 149 2.18 -8.06 4.32
CA SER A 149 1.55 -8.93 5.34
C SER A 149 1.04 -8.11 6.53
N ALA A 150 1.80 -7.12 7.00
CA ALA A 150 1.39 -6.24 8.10
C ALA A 150 0.16 -5.39 7.73
N VAL A 151 0.10 -4.86 6.49
CA VAL A 151 -1.11 -4.17 5.98
C VAL A 151 -2.31 -5.11 5.97
N SER A 152 -2.12 -6.36 5.51
CA SER A 152 -3.20 -7.35 5.46
C SER A 152 -3.70 -7.76 6.85
N ASP A 153 -2.85 -7.64 7.88
CA ASP A 153 -3.19 -7.85 9.30
C ASP A 153 -3.75 -6.59 9.97
N GLN A 154 -3.75 -5.46 9.27
CA GLN A 154 -4.12 -4.12 9.79
C GLN A 154 -3.15 -3.61 10.88
N ASP A 155 -1.94 -4.18 11.00
CA ASP A 155 -0.87 -3.66 11.83
C ASP A 155 -0.13 -2.53 11.06
N TYR A 156 -0.78 -1.37 11.03
CA TYR A 156 -0.31 -0.21 10.27
C TYR A 156 0.99 0.39 10.83
N ASP A 157 1.26 0.27 12.12
CA ASP A 157 2.51 0.75 12.72
C ASP A 157 3.70 -0.09 12.24
N THR A 158 3.57 -1.41 12.24
CA THR A 158 4.60 -2.31 11.69
C THR A 158 4.75 -2.11 10.18
N ALA A 159 3.65 -2.02 9.44
CA ALA A 159 3.67 -1.77 8.01
C ALA A 159 4.40 -0.47 7.65
N LEU A 160 4.07 0.62 8.35
CA LEU A 160 4.70 1.93 8.15
C LEU A 160 6.22 1.86 8.36
N ARG A 161 6.67 1.27 9.48
CA ARG A 161 8.09 1.10 9.78
C ARG A 161 8.82 0.33 8.67
N GLN A 162 8.20 -0.73 8.16
CA GLN A 162 8.79 -1.57 7.11
C GLN A 162 8.80 -0.86 5.75
N TYR A 163 7.72 -0.16 5.37
CA TYR A 163 7.66 0.61 4.12
C TYR A 163 8.62 1.80 4.12
N VAL A 164 8.70 2.54 5.22
CA VAL A 164 9.68 3.65 5.37
C VAL A 164 11.10 3.11 5.20
N LYS A 165 11.39 1.94 5.80
CA LYS A 165 12.70 1.30 5.62
C LYS A 165 12.98 0.89 4.17
N LEU A 166 11.99 0.39 3.44
CA LEU A 166 12.10 0.09 2.00
C LEU A 166 12.37 1.35 1.17
N ASP A 167 11.68 2.45 1.47
CA ASP A 167 11.90 3.74 0.81
C ASP A 167 13.32 4.28 1.07
N GLU A 168 13.80 4.21 2.32
CA GLU A 168 15.19 4.57 2.67
C GLU A 168 16.24 3.74 1.93
N LEU A 169 15.95 2.45 1.69
CA LEU A 169 16.82 1.53 0.96
C LEU A 169 16.72 1.70 -0.56
N GLY A 170 15.82 2.55 -1.06
CA GLY A 170 15.58 2.76 -2.49
C GLY A 170 15.04 1.52 -3.19
N TYR A 171 14.25 0.69 -2.50
CA TYR A 171 13.69 -0.53 -3.07
C TYR A 171 12.71 -0.22 -4.18
N THR A 172 12.97 -0.74 -5.37
CA THR A 172 12.09 -0.58 -6.53
C THR A 172 11.20 -1.79 -6.78
N GLY A 173 11.57 -2.97 -6.31
CA GLY A 173 10.88 -4.23 -6.61
C GLY A 173 10.83 -4.59 -8.09
N ILE A 174 11.68 -3.96 -8.93
CA ILE A 174 11.76 -4.26 -10.35
C ILE A 174 12.45 -5.61 -10.56
N GLU A 175 11.71 -6.55 -11.14
CA GLU A 175 12.21 -7.89 -11.46
C GLU A 175 12.29 -8.07 -12.97
N THR A 176 13.20 -8.96 -13.40
CA THR A 176 13.25 -9.39 -14.80
C THR A 176 12.40 -10.64 -14.96
N GLN A 177 11.31 -10.53 -15.71
CA GLN A 177 10.47 -11.65 -16.12
C GLN A 177 10.95 -12.20 -17.45
N TYR A 178 11.16 -13.50 -17.50
CA TYR A 178 11.44 -14.23 -18.75
C TYR A 178 10.16 -14.92 -19.20
N TYR A 179 9.85 -14.86 -20.48
CA TYR A 179 8.64 -15.44 -21.03
C TYR A 179 8.88 -16.11 -22.38
N ALA A 180 7.97 -17.01 -22.76
CA ALA A 180 7.88 -17.55 -24.12
C ALA A 180 6.42 -17.95 -24.39
N THR A 181 6.05 -18.02 -25.66
CA THR A 181 4.71 -18.44 -26.10
C THR A 181 4.64 -19.96 -26.18
N ASN A 182 3.71 -20.59 -25.47
CA ASN A 182 3.42 -22.00 -25.57
C ASN A 182 2.84 -22.32 -26.96
N VAL A 183 3.46 -23.24 -27.71
CA VAL A 183 3.07 -23.57 -29.11
C VAL A 183 1.70 -24.23 -29.16
N ALA A 184 1.31 -24.99 -28.13
CA ALA A 184 0.04 -25.74 -28.13
C ALA A 184 -1.16 -24.81 -27.78
N THR A 185 -0.99 -23.87 -26.88
CA THR A 185 -2.08 -22.98 -26.41
C THR A 185 -2.07 -21.60 -27.09
N GLY A 186 -0.92 -21.16 -27.62
CA GLY A 186 -0.71 -19.82 -28.15
C GLY A 186 -0.56 -18.74 -27.04
N GLU A 187 -0.54 -19.13 -25.77
CA GLU A 187 -0.47 -18.22 -24.64
C GLU A 187 0.98 -17.92 -24.24
N GLU A 188 1.21 -16.69 -23.79
CA GLU A 188 2.50 -16.30 -23.19
C GLU A 188 2.58 -16.85 -21.75
N GLU A 189 3.67 -17.55 -21.44
CA GLU A 189 3.95 -18.09 -20.13
C GLU A 189 5.21 -17.46 -19.54
N VAL A 190 5.11 -16.92 -18.32
CA VAL A 190 6.24 -16.39 -17.56
C VAL A 190 6.87 -17.53 -16.75
N MET A 191 8.20 -17.65 -16.82
CA MET A 191 8.94 -18.75 -16.20
C MET A 191 10.38 -18.35 -15.86
N ALA A 192 11.12 -19.20 -15.16
CA ALA A 192 12.54 -18.99 -14.95
C ALA A 192 13.32 -19.01 -16.28
N GLN A 193 14.38 -18.25 -16.40
CA GLN A 193 15.19 -18.16 -17.63
C GLN A 193 15.64 -19.54 -18.12
N SER A 194 16.16 -20.38 -17.22
CA SER A 194 16.63 -21.72 -17.57
C SER A 194 15.49 -22.63 -18.09
N GLN A 195 14.29 -22.48 -17.56
CA GLN A 195 13.10 -23.22 -18.01
C GLN A 195 12.66 -22.74 -19.38
N ARG A 196 12.61 -21.41 -19.62
CA ARG A 196 12.33 -20.81 -20.92
C ARG A 196 13.28 -21.33 -21.98
N ASP A 197 14.59 -21.29 -21.70
CA ASP A 197 15.62 -21.70 -22.65
C ASP A 197 15.51 -23.22 -22.98
N LEU A 198 15.18 -24.05 -21.96
CA LEU A 198 14.91 -25.44 -22.14
C LEU A 198 13.67 -25.72 -23.03
N PHE A 199 12.56 -25.03 -22.77
CA PHE A 199 11.31 -25.20 -23.49
C PHE A 199 11.40 -24.71 -24.95
N VAL A 200 12.12 -23.60 -25.18
CA VAL A 200 12.42 -23.11 -26.53
C VAL A 200 13.29 -24.13 -27.31
N LYS A 201 14.31 -24.66 -26.66
CA LYS A 201 15.15 -25.72 -27.27
C LYS A 201 14.35 -27.00 -27.58
N ALA A 202 13.40 -27.35 -26.73
CA ALA A 202 12.50 -28.48 -26.92
C ALA A 202 11.39 -28.18 -27.96
N LYS A 203 11.29 -26.97 -28.51
CA LYS A 203 10.25 -26.50 -29.44
C LYS A 203 8.82 -26.56 -28.89
N SER A 204 8.65 -26.73 -27.59
CA SER A 204 7.34 -26.61 -26.93
C SER A 204 6.90 -25.14 -26.77
N HIS A 205 7.87 -24.22 -26.81
CA HIS A 205 7.64 -22.76 -26.75
C HIS A 205 8.40 -22.06 -27.88
N ASN A 206 7.89 -20.89 -28.29
CA ASN A 206 8.53 -19.99 -29.26
C ASN A 206 8.51 -18.52 -28.74
N ASN A 207 8.99 -17.57 -29.52
CA ASN A 207 9.02 -16.14 -29.22
C ASN A 207 9.56 -15.85 -27.79
N PRO A 208 10.77 -16.34 -27.43
CA PRO A 208 11.32 -16.05 -26.12
C PRO A 208 11.62 -14.55 -25.96
N GLY A 209 11.25 -14.02 -24.82
CA GLY A 209 11.51 -12.64 -24.48
C GLY A 209 11.88 -12.46 -23.01
N MET A 210 12.15 -11.21 -22.66
CA MET A 210 12.29 -10.75 -21.28
C MET A 210 11.74 -9.34 -21.18
N ARG A 211 11.18 -9.00 -20.01
CA ARG A 211 10.74 -7.66 -19.67
C ARG A 211 11.03 -7.37 -18.20
N LYS A 212 11.10 -6.11 -17.85
CA LYS A 212 11.10 -5.69 -16.44
C LYS A 212 9.68 -5.48 -15.98
N THR A 213 9.42 -5.84 -14.71
CA THR A 213 8.15 -5.46 -14.04
C THR A 213 8.15 -3.96 -13.74
N GLU A 214 6.98 -3.42 -13.48
CA GLU A 214 6.85 -2.06 -12.98
C GLU A 214 7.46 -1.89 -11.59
N SER A 215 7.84 -0.66 -11.26
CA SER A 215 8.35 -0.32 -9.94
C SER A 215 7.26 -0.41 -8.88
N LYS A 216 7.62 -0.93 -7.70
CA LYS A 216 6.77 -0.95 -6.50
C LYS A 216 6.82 0.35 -5.68
N GLN A 217 7.65 1.31 -6.09
CA GLN A 217 7.82 2.55 -5.33
C GLN A 217 6.52 3.35 -5.20
N ALA A 218 5.73 3.44 -6.26
CA ALA A 218 4.43 4.11 -6.23
C ALA A 218 3.48 3.45 -5.22
N GLU A 219 3.41 2.11 -5.22
CA GLU A 219 2.60 1.34 -4.27
C GLU A 219 3.08 1.55 -2.82
N ILE A 220 4.39 1.48 -2.58
CA ILE A 220 5.00 1.69 -1.26
C ILE A 220 4.66 3.08 -0.73
N THR A 221 4.87 4.11 -1.54
CA THR A 221 4.62 5.49 -1.14
C THR A 221 3.14 5.76 -0.91
N LYS A 222 2.27 5.21 -1.76
CA LYS A 222 0.83 5.27 -1.55
C LYS A 222 0.44 4.65 -0.20
N ASN A 223 0.98 3.48 0.13
CA ASN A 223 0.70 2.83 1.40
C ASN A 223 1.23 3.65 2.59
N ILE A 224 2.43 4.23 2.51
CA ILE A 224 2.97 5.14 3.52
C ILE A 224 2.01 6.33 3.73
N ALA A 225 1.60 6.99 2.64
CA ALA A 225 0.70 8.13 2.69
C ALA A 225 -0.65 7.76 3.32
N LEU A 226 -1.28 6.66 2.87
CA LEU A 226 -2.56 6.19 3.40
C LEU A 226 -2.49 5.80 4.89
N ILE A 227 -1.38 5.21 5.34
CA ILE A 227 -1.19 4.89 6.75
C ILE A 227 -1.05 6.18 7.57
N TYR A 228 -0.30 7.17 7.09
CA TYR A 228 -0.22 8.47 7.77
C TYR A 228 -1.57 9.17 7.83
N VAL A 229 -2.37 9.12 6.75
CA VAL A 229 -3.75 9.63 6.75
C VAL A 229 -4.59 8.93 7.83
N SER A 230 -4.57 7.59 7.87
CA SER A 230 -5.33 6.83 8.87
C SER A 230 -4.91 7.13 10.33
N GLN A 231 -3.68 7.62 10.52
CA GLN A 231 -3.15 8.07 11.81
C GLN A 231 -3.41 9.57 12.08
N GLY A 232 -4.08 10.28 11.17
CA GLY A 232 -4.30 11.73 11.25
C GLY A 232 -3.03 12.57 11.06
N LYS A 233 -2.00 12.00 10.41
CA LYS A 233 -0.70 12.63 10.13
C LYS A 233 -0.65 13.12 8.69
N THR A 234 -1.53 14.05 8.36
CA THR A 234 -1.75 14.47 6.96
C THR A 234 -0.53 15.19 6.37
N ASP A 235 0.22 15.94 7.18
CA ASP A 235 1.43 16.63 6.71
C ASP A 235 2.53 15.65 6.31
N GLU A 236 2.75 14.59 7.11
CA GLU A 236 3.71 13.53 6.80
C GLU A 236 3.26 12.72 5.57
N ALA A 237 1.96 12.48 5.44
CA ALA A 237 1.38 11.84 4.27
C ALA A 237 1.65 12.65 2.98
N LEU A 238 1.40 13.95 3.03
CA LEU A 238 1.64 14.87 1.91
C LEU A 238 3.13 14.96 1.56
N ALA A 239 4.00 15.03 2.57
CA ALA A 239 5.45 15.03 2.35
C ALA A 239 5.93 13.74 1.65
N ALA A 240 5.40 12.57 2.06
CA ALA A 240 5.71 11.30 1.45
C ALA A 240 5.23 11.23 -0.01
N ALA A 241 3.99 11.64 -0.30
CA ALA A 241 3.42 11.66 -1.64
C ALA A 241 4.22 12.58 -2.59
N LYS A 242 4.56 13.79 -2.14
CA LYS A 242 5.39 14.74 -2.91
C LYS A 242 6.79 14.19 -3.21
N LYS A 243 7.43 13.57 -2.22
CA LYS A 243 8.75 12.95 -2.42
C LYS A 243 8.72 11.89 -3.51
N ALA A 244 7.68 11.06 -3.54
CA ALA A 244 7.53 10.04 -4.58
C ALA A 244 7.30 10.67 -5.96
N ARG A 245 6.47 11.70 -6.04
CA ARG A 245 6.23 12.42 -7.30
C ARG A 245 7.48 13.07 -7.90
N LEU A 246 8.42 13.50 -7.08
CA LEU A 246 9.71 13.99 -7.57
C LEU A 246 10.52 12.91 -8.30
N GLN A 247 10.30 11.63 -7.99
CA GLN A 247 10.99 10.51 -8.63
C GLN A 247 10.26 10.01 -9.88
N ASP A 248 8.93 10.11 -9.88
CA ASP A 248 8.07 9.69 -10.99
C ASP A 248 6.91 10.70 -11.19
N PRO A 249 7.21 11.86 -11.81
CA PRO A 249 6.25 12.98 -11.92
C PRO A 249 4.99 12.66 -12.73
N GLU A 250 5.10 11.74 -13.69
CA GLU A 250 4.00 11.37 -14.58
C GLU A 250 3.19 10.18 -14.05
N ASN A 251 3.49 9.68 -12.84
CA ASN A 251 2.76 8.57 -12.26
C ASN A 251 1.36 8.99 -11.79
N LEU A 252 0.35 8.53 -12.50
CA LEU A 252 -1.04 8.89 -12.23
C LEU A 252 -1.48 8.54 -10.80
N ASP A 253 -1.08 7.37 -10.29
CA ASP A 253 -1.45 6.96 -8.93
C ASP A 253 -0.88 7.90 -7.87
N LEU A 254 0.32 8.43 -8.07
CA LEU A 254 0.93 9.42 -7.19
C LEU A 254 0.24 10.78 -7.28
N ILE A 255 -0.13 11.21 -8.50
CA ILE A 255 -0.89 12.44 -8.72
C ILE A 255 -2.23 12.35 -7.98
N LEU A 256 -2.96 11.26 -8.16
CA LEU A 256 -4.25 11.03 -7.50
C LEU A 256 -4.12 10.91 -5.97
N THR A 257 -3.03 10.30 -5.49
CA THR A 257 -2.76 10.21 -4.05
C THR A 257 -2.52 11.59 -3.46
N GLU A 258 -1.66 12.40 -4.07
CA GLU A 258 -1.40 13.78 -3.63
C GLU A 258 -2.66 14.65 -3.70
N ALA A 259 -3.45 14.51 -4.77
CA ALA A 259 -4.72 15.21 -4.90
C ALA A 259 -5.69 14.88 -3.74
N ASN A 260 -5.89 13.58 -3.45
CA ASN A 260 -6.77 13.17 -2.35
C ASN A 260 -6.30 13.71 -0.99
N LEU A 261 -4.99 13.82 -0.76
CA LEU A 261 -4.45 14.43 0.46
C LEU A 261 -4.78 15.92 0.53
N TYR A 262 -4.73 16.66 -0.59
CA TYR A 262 -5.17 18.04 -0.61
C TYR A 262 -6.68 18.18 -0.41
N LEU A 263 -7.48 17.22 -0.86
CA LEU A 263 -8.91 17.20 -0.58
C LEU A 263 -9.19 17.01 0.93
N GLU A 264 -8.46 16.13 1.61
CA GLU A 264 -8.52 15.93 3.07
C GLU A 264 -8.11 17.21 3.85
N LEU A 265 -7.16 17.97 3.31
CA LEU A 265 -6.73 19.26 3.87
C LEU A 265 -7.65 20.41 3.50
N GLU A 266 -8.76 20.16 2.79
CA GLU A 266 -9.68 21.17 2.24
C GLU A 266 -9.02 22.19 1.28
N GLU A 267 -7.81 21.85 0.76
CA GLU A 267 -7.10 22.65 -0.23
C GLU A 267 -7.62 22.35 -1.65
N THR A 268 -8.87 22.73 -1.90
CA THR A 268 -9.62 22.36 -3.11
C THR A 268 -9.01 22.87 -4.41
N ASP A 269 -8.31 24.00 -4.41
CA ASP A 269 -7.64 24.54 -5.61
C ASP A 269 -6.49 23.61 -6.04
N LYS A 270 -5.66 23.18 -5.09
CA LYS A 270 -4.56 22.23 -5.39
C LYS A 270 -5.06 20.87 -5.83
N PHE A 271 -6.17 20.40 -5.23
CA PHE A 271 -6.84 19.19 -5.71
C PHE A 271 -7.25 19.35 -7.18
N LYS A 272 -7.90 20.48 -7.55
CA LYS A 272 -8.35 20.76 -8.91
C LYS A 272 -7.17 20.75 -9.89
N ASP A 273 -6.09 21.46 -9.56
CA ASP A 273 -4.87 21.52 -10.40
C ASP A 273 -4.31 20.13 -10.70
N LEU A 274 -4.26 19.25 -9.70
CA LEU A 274 -3.78 17.87 -9.85
C LEU A 274 -4.75 16.98 -10.62
N MET A 275 -6.06 17.17 -10.47
CA MET A 275 -7.04 16.48 -11.30
C MET A 275 -6.93 16.90 -12.77
N GLU A 276 -6.70 18.19 -13.06
CA GLU A 276 -6.44 18.67 -14.43
C GLU A 276 -5.15 18.08 -15.01
N GLU A 277 -4.12 17.88 -14.18
CA GLU A 277 -2.91 17.17 -14.60
C GLU A 277 -3.20 15.70 -14.91
N ALA A 278 -3.99 15.03 -14.08
CA ALA A 278 -4.43 13.64 -14.30
C ALA A 278 -5.26 13.50 -15.59
N VAL A 279 -6.13 14.47 -15.89
CA VAL A 279 -6.93 14.50 -17.14
C VAL A 279 -6.04 14.59 -18.38
N LYS A 280 -4.91 15.31 -18.34
CA LYS A 280 -3.98 15.35 -19.48
C LYS A 280 -3.41 13.97 -19.83
N GLN A 281 -3.27 13.10 -18.83
CA GLN A 281 -2.78 11.73 -19.05
C GLN A 281 -3.91 10.76 -19.42
N GLN A 282 -5.10 10.94 -18.85
CA GLN A 282 -6.27 10.10 -19.13
C GLN A 282 -7.50 10.95 -19.48
N PRO A 283 -7.53 11.62 -20.64
CA PRO A 283 -8.61 12.53 -21.04
C PRO A 283 -9.96 11.83 -21.23
N GLU A 284 -9.95 10.53 -21.46
CA GLU A 284 -11.15 9.71 -21.65
C GLU A 284 -11.67 9.06 -20.34
N ASN A 285 -11.12 9.43 -19.17
CA ASN A 285 -11.57 8.90 -17.90
C ASN A 285 -12.69 9.76 -17.30
N PRO A 286 -13.96 9.30 -17.31
CA PRO A 286 -15.10 10.10 -16.86
C PRO A 286 -15.03 10.47 -15.38
N ASN A 287 -14.35 9.65 -14.55
CA ASN A 287 -14.26 9.90 -13.13
C ASN A 287 -13.38 11.13 -12.80
N LEU A 288 -12.34 11.38 -13.59
CA LEU A 288 -11.49 12.57 -13.39
C LEU A 288 -12.28 13.85 -13.66
N HIS A 289 -13.03 13.88 -14.77
CA HIS A 289 -13.90 15.02 -15.10
C HIS A 289 -15.01 15.19 -14.04
N TYR A 290 -15.63 14.11 -13.59
CA TYR A 290 -16.61 14.15 -12.52
C TYR A 290 -16.03 14.78 -11.25
N ASN A 291 -14.84 14.38 -10.82
CA ASN A 291 -14.20 14.90 -9.62
C ASN A 291 -13.87 16.40 -9.73
N ILE A 292 -13.42 16.86 -10.89
CA ILE A 292 -13.24 18.31 -11.17
C ILE A 292 -14.58 19.03 -11.04
N GLY A 293 -15.65 18.48 -11.61
CA GLY A 293 -17.00 19.04 -11.51
C GLY A 293 -17.48 19.19 -10.09
N VAL A 294 -17.28 18.16 -9.24
CA VAL A 294 -17.66 18.17 -7.82
C VAL A 294 -16.94 19.31 -7.07
N ILE A 295 -15.64 19.48 -7.28
CA ILE A 295 -14.88 20.54 -6.61
C ILE A 295 -15.23 21.92 -7.14
N SER A 296 -15.43 22.06 -8.45
CA SER A 296 -15.89 23.31 -9.05
C SER A 296 -17.25 23.72 -8.47
N LEU A 297 -18.18 22.78 -8.30
CA LEU A 297 -19.49 23.02 -7.67
C LEU A 297 -19.31 23.44 -6.19
N LYS A 298 -18.47 22.75 -5.42
CA LYS A 298 -18.16 23.11 -4.03
C LYS A 298 -17.61 24.54 -3.91
N ASN A 299 -16.79 24.94 -4.88
CA ASN A 299 -16.22 26.30 -4.95
C ASN A 299 -17.17 27.32 -5.61
N GLN A 300 -18.42 26.94 -5.93
CA GLN A 300 -19.42 27.77 -6.59
C GLN A 300 -19.02 28.24 -8.00
N ASP A 301 -18.05 27.55 -8.64
CA ASP A 301 -17.72 27.71 -10.04
C ASP A 301 -18.72 26.87 -10.87
N PHE A 302 -19.96 27.41 -10.99
CA PHE A 302 -21.05 26.67 -11.62
C PHE A 302 -20.80 26.36 -13.10
N GLU A 303 -20.14 27.26 -13.84
CA GLU A 303 -19.82 27.05 -15.27
C GLU A 303 -18.77 25.96 -15.45
N GLY A 304 -17.67 26.02 -14.67
CA GLY A 304 -16.62 25.00 -14.68
C GLY A 304 -17.16 23.65 -14.25
N ALA A 305 -18.06 23.61 -13.27
CA ALA A 305 -18.71 22.37 -12.81
C ALA A 305 -19.54 21.73 -13.93
N ARG A 306 -20.40 22.52 -14.62
CA ARG A 306 -21.22 22.02 -15.76
C ARG A 306 -20.34 21.46 -16.86
N THR A 307 -19.34 22.22 -17.31
CA THR A 307 -18.40 21.77 -18.35
C THR A 307 -17.78 20.42 -18.00
N SER A 308 -17.41 20.22 -16.74
CA SER A 308 -16.77 18.99 -16.28
C SER A 308 -17.77 17.81 -16.19
N PHE A 309 -18.99 18.05 -15.69
CA PHE A 309 -20.02 17.01 -15.66
C PHE A 309 -20.54 16.64 -17.05
N GLU A 310 -20.71 17.61 -17.95
CA GLU A 310 -21.06 17.35 -19.34
C GLU A 310 -20.01 16.46 -20.01
N LYS A 311 -18.71 16.72 -19.78
CA LYS A 311 -17.66 15.86 -20.32
C LYS A 311 -17.69 14.46 -19.71
N ALA A 312 -17.95 14.33 -18.41
CA ALA A 312 -18.13 13.03 -17.77
C ALA A 312 -19.30 12.24 -18.37
N LEU A 313 -20.43 12.91 -18.68
CA LEU A 313 -21.61 12.30 -19.30
C LEU A 313 -21.40 12.00 -20.80
N GLU A 314 -20.60 12.80 -21.51
CA GLU A 314 -20.19 12.48 -22.89
C GLU A 314 -19.41 11.16 -22.94
N LEU A 315 -18.49 10.97 -22.01
CA LEU A 315 -17.64 9.78 -21.90
C LEU A 315 -18.39 8.57 -21.33
N LYS A 316 -19.32 8.82 -20.40
CA LYS A 316 -20.13 7.79 -19.72
C LYS A 316 -21.59 8.25 -19.61
N PRO A 317 -22.44 7.97 -20.64
CA PRO A 317 -23.81 8.46 -20.71
C PRO A 317 -24.75 7.94 -19.61
N ASP A 318 -24.39 6.85 -18.92
CA ASP A 318 -25.11 6.26 -17.81
C ASP A 318 -24.60 6.71 -16.41
N TYR A 319 -23.81 7.79 -16.36
CA TYR A 319 -23.22 8.29 -15.12
C TYR A 319 -24.26 9.11 -14.32
N ALA A 320 -25.10 8.44 -13.54
CA ALA A 320 -26.20 9.04 -12.80
C ALA A 320 -25.76 10.19 -11.86
N ASP A 321 -24.66 10.01 -11.13
CA ASP A 321 -24.15 11.03 -10.21
C ASP A 321 -23.69 12.29 -10.94
N ALA A 322 -23.13 12.16 -12.13
CA ALA A 322 -22.76 13.32 -12.97
C ALA A 322 -24.00 14.09 -13.42
N ALA A 323 -25.06 13.39 -13.86
CA ALA A 323 -26.31 14.04 -14.25
C ALA A 323 -27.00 14.74 -13.07
N LEU A 324 -27.03 14.11 -11.89
CA LEU A 324 -27.58 14.72 -10.67
C LEU A 324 -26.80 15.98 -10.30
N ASN A 325 -25.47 15.91 -10.29
CA ASN A 325 -24.64 17.06 -9.90
C ASN A 325 -24.66 18.17 -10.95
N GLU A 326 -24.70 17.85 -12.25
CA GLU A 326 -24.90 18.87 -13.31
C GLU A 326 -26.22 19.59 -13.10
N SER A 327 -27.31 18.89 -12.91
CA SER A 327 -28.62 19.48 -12.58
C SER A 327 -28.55 20.34 -11.31
N THR A 328 -27.83 19.88 -10.28
CA THR A 328 -27.63 20.62 -9.02
C THR A 328 -26.91 21.94 -9.24
N THR A 329 -25.95 22.04 -10.18
CA THR A 329 -25.26 23.32 -10.48
C THR A 329 -26.24 24.44 -10.87
N TYR A 330 -27.25 24.10 -11.68
CA TYR A 330 -28.29 25.05 -12.08
C TYR A 330 -29.19 25.45 -10.94
N ILE A 331 -29.55 24.50 -10.09
CA ILE A 331 -30.40 24.73 -8.90
C ILE A 331 -29.68 25.65 -7.92
N ASP A 332 -28.41 25.38 -7.63
CA ASP A 332 -27.62 26.15 -6.68
C ASP A 332 -27.31 27.54 -7.19
N GLU A 333 -27.00 27.71 -8.50
CA GLU A 333 -26.88 29.04 -9.10
C GLU A 333 -28.21 29.79 -9.01
N GLY A 334 -29.34 29.15 -9.28
CA GLY A 334 -30.65 29.78 -9.12
C GLY A 334 -30.97 30.15 -7.69
N ASN A 335 -30.57 29.32 -6.73
CA ASN A 335 -30.76 29.59 -5.30
C ASN A 335 -29.84 30.72 -4.78
N SER A 336 -28.66 30.91 -5.36
CA SER A 336 -27.75 32.01 -4.99
C SER A 336 -28.36 33.38 -5.24
N LEU A 337 -29.37 33.49 -6.12
CA LEU A 337 -30.08 34.75 -6.41
C LEU A 337 -31.09 35.13 -5.30
N ILE A 338 -31.45 34.21 -4.41
CA ILE A 338 -32.50 34.42 -3.38
C ILE A 338 -32.12 35.50 -2.40
N GLU A 339 -30.86 35.62 -2.00
CA GLU A 339 -30.39 36.63 -1.07
C GLU A 339 -30.59 38.03 -1.66
N GLU A 340 -30.21 38.24 -2.92
CA GLU A 340 -30.45 39.51 -3.61
C GLU A 340 -31.96 39.79 -3.71
N MET A 341 -32.76 38.78 -4.13
CA MET A 341 -34.21 38.93 -4.21
C MET A 341 -34.86 39.38 -2.89
N ASN A 342 -34.39 38.81 -1.77
CA ASN A 342 -34.94 39.10 -0.44
C ASN A 342 -34.47 40.48 0.10
N SER A 343 -33.37 41.03 -0.42
CA SER A 343 -32.85 42.34 -0.03
C SER A 343 -33.55 43.51 -0.73
N LEU A 344 -34.30 43.26 -1.81
CA LEU A 344 -34.99 44.28 -2.59
C LEU A 344 -36.18 44.88 -1.83
N GLY A 345 -36.37 46.20 -2.04
CA GLY A 345 -37.49 46.92 -1.50
C GLY A 345 -38.77 46.84 -2.35
N THR A 346 -39.65 47.84 -2.22
CA THR A 346 -40.95 47.87 -2.95
C THR A 346 -40.95 48.97 -4.01
N SER A 347 -39.83 49.59 -4.36
CA SER A 347 -39.79 50.56 -5.43
C SER A 347 -40.08 49.93 -6.80
N LYS A 348 -40.46 50.76 -7.78
CA LYS A 348 -40.67 50.24 -9.15
C LYS A 348 -39.42 49.59 -9.72
N ALA A 349 -38.22 50.12 -9.37
CA ALA A 349 -36.96 49.54 -9.80
C ALA A 349 -36.69 48.20 -9.10
N ASP A 350 -36.94 48.12 -7.77
CA ASP A 350 -36.78 46.88 -7.02
C ASP A 350 -37.72 45.76 -7.51
N ASN A 351 -38.97 46.10 -7.79
CA ASN A 351 -39.95 45.13 -8.35
C ASN A 351 -39.46 44.62 -9.73
N ALA A 352 -38.98 45.51 -10.61
CA ALA A 352 -38.45 45.11 -11.92
C ALA A 352 -37.23 44.18 -11.77
N ARG A 353 -36.31 44.49 -10.82
CA ARG A 353 -35.15 43.64 -10.54
C ARG A 353 -35.56 42.30 -9.95
N TYR A 354 -36.55 42.30 -9.05
CA TYR A 354 -37.10 41.03 -8.50
C TYR A 354 -37.66 40.14 -9.58
N ASP A 355 -38.45 40.70 -10.52
CA ASP A 355 -39.03 39.95 -11.64
C ASP A 355 -37.94 39.38 -12.58
N GLU A 356 -36.88 40.16 -12.84
CA GLU A 356 -35.71 39.70 -13.60
C GLU A 356 -35.02 38.51 -12.93
N LEU A 357 -34.69 38.63 -11.64
CA LEU A 357 -34.01 37.58 -10.87
C LEU A 357 -34.88 36.31 -10.76
N ARG A 358 -36.20 36.49 -10.57
CA ARG A 358 -37.14 35.38 -10.54
C ARG A 358 -37.18 34.65 -11.88
N ALA A 359 -37.22 35.38 -12.98
CA ALA A 359 -37.20 34.78 -14.32
C ALA A 359 -35.89 34.02 -14.58
N LYS A 360 -34.73 34.62 -14.17
CA LYS A 360 -33.44 33.94 -14.28
C LYS A 360 -33.39 32.65 -13.43
N LYS A 361 -33.88 32.72 -12.16
CA LYS A 361 -33.96 31.53 -11.31
C LYS A 361 -34.80 30.43 -11.95
N THR A 362 -35.99 30.78 -12.45
CA THR A 362 -36.88 29.78 -13.11
C THR A 362 -36.17 29.15 -14.31
N SER A 363 -35.55 29.97 -15.17
CA SER A 363 -34.82 29.46 -16.33
C SER A 363 -33.67 28.52 -15.96
N LEU A 364 -32.94 28.79 -14.87
CA LEU A 364 -31.91 27.90 -14.36
C LEU A 364 -32.49 26.56 -13.87
N PHE A 365 -33.61 26.59 -13.15
CA PHE A 365 -34.27 25.39 -12.70
C PHE A 365 -34.76 24.53 -13.88
N ASP A 366 -35.32 25.19 -14.94
CA ASP A 366 -35.73 24.50 -16.16
C ASP A 366 -34.53 23.82 -16.85
N GLN A 367 -33.38 24.50 -16.93
CA GLN A 367 -32.15 23.91 -17.47
C GLN A 367 -31.68 22.70 -16.63
N GLY A 368 -31.75 22.78 -15.29
CA GLY A 368 -31.48 21.65 -14.42
C GLY A 368 -32.42 20.46 -14.63
N ALA A 369 -33.71 20.74 -14.91
CA ALA A 369 -34.68 19.71 -15.27
C ALA A 369 -34.34 19.07 -16.62
N ASP A 370 -33.97 19.86 -17.62
CA ASP A 370 -33.63 19.39 -18.96
C ASP A 370 -32.45 18.40 -18.94
N VAL A 371 -31.44 18.62 -18.09
CA VAL A 371 -30.35 17.66 -17.89
C VAL A 371 -30.90 16.28 -17.50
N LEU A 372 -31.80 16.24 -16.51
CA LEU A 372 -32.36 14.97 -16.00
C LEU A 372 -33.32 14.33 -17.01
N VAL A 373 -34.10 15.12 -17.73
CA VAL A 373 -34.97 14.64 -18.81
C VAL A 373 -34.14 13.98 -19.93
N LYS A 374 -33.06 14.63 -20.35
CA LYS A 374 -32.11 14.09 -21.32
C LYS A 374 -31.46 12.79 -20.84
N TYR A 375 -31.06 12.74 -19.55
CA TYR A 375 -30.50 11.54 -18.96
C TYR A 375 -31.50 10.37 -18.98
N ILE A 376 -32.77 10.61 -18.56
CA ILE A 376 -33.86 9.61 -18.57
C ILE A 376 -34.12 9.08 -19.98
N ALA A 377 -34.09 9.97 -20.99
CA ALA A 377 -34.31 9.57 -22.39
C ALA A 377 -33.25 8.60 -22.92
N ASN A 378 -32.02 8.73 -22.43
CA ASN A 378 -30.89 7.88 -22.83
C ASN A 378 -30.72 6.64 -21.93
N ASN A 379 -31.35 6.61 -20.76
CA ASN A 379 -31.22 5.54 -19.76
C ASN A 379 -32.61 5.04 -19.36
N PRO A 380 -33.08 3.90 -19.92
CA PRO A 380 -34.47 3.41 -19.73
C PRO A 380 -34.82 3.05 -18.28
N ASN A 381 -33.82 2.73 -17.46
CA ASN A 381 -33.99 2.35 -16.06
C ASN A 381 -33.10 3.24 -15.17
N PRO A 382 -33.39 4.53 -15.02
CA PRO A 382 -32.58 5.43 -14.22
C PRO A 382 -32.75 5.12 -12.72
N VAL A 383 -31.73 5.46 -11.94
CA VAL A 383 -31.83 5.32 -10.48
C VAL A 383 -32.91 6.24 -9.91
N PRO A 384 -33.61 5.84 -8.81
CA PRO A 384 -34.74 6.58 -8.25
C PRO A 384 -34.46 8.06 -7.94
N ASN A 385 -33.23 8.39 -7.55
CA ASN A 385 -32.82 9.76 -7.22
C ASN A 385 -32.94 10.73 -8.40
N ILE A 386 -32.77 10.27 -9.63
CA ILE A 386 -32.98 11.08 -10.85
C ILE A 386 -34.43 11.56 -10.92
N TYR A 387 -35.40 10.64 -10.75
CA TYR A 387 -36.79 11.00 -10.72
C TYR A 387 -37.13 11.93 -9.57
N GLN A 388 -36.62 11.65 -8.37
CA GLN A 388 -36.88 12.45 -7.18
C GLN A 388 -36.41 13.89 -7.35
N GLN A 389 -35.20 14.11 -7.87
CA GLN A 389 -34.69 15.46 -8.11
C GLN A 389 -35.52 16.19 -9.15
N LEU A 390 -35.93 15.53 -10.25
CA LEU A 390 -36.76 16.11 -11.28
C LEU A 390 -38.15 16.50 -10.74
N ILE A 391 -38.74 15.68 -9.88
CA ILE A 391 -40.03 16.00 -9.18
C ILE A 391 -39.84 17.25 -8.31
N ASN A 392 -38.74 17.35 -7.57
CA ASN A 392 -38.45 18.50 -6.71
C ASN A 392 -38.32 19.80 -7.54
N ILE A 393 -37.64 19.74 -8.69
CA ILE A 393 -37.52 20.90 -9.59
C ILE A 393 -38.89 21.32 -10.12
N TYR A 394 -39.70 20.39 -10.65
CA TYR A 394 -41.04 20.73 -11.18
C TYR A 394 -42.00 21.27 -10.12
N ASN A 395 -41.87 20.81 -8.87
CA ASN A 395 -42.62 21.39 -7.77
C ASN A 395 -42.17 22.82 -7.44
N ALA A 396 -40.85 23.08 -7.47
CA ALA A 396 -40.30 24.39 -7.20
C ALA A 396 -40.61 25.44 -8.30
N THR A 397 -40.80 24.99 -9.56
CA THR A 397 -41.19 25.85 -10.69
C THR A 397 -42.71 25.93 -10.86
N GLY A 398 -43.50 25.16 -10.08
CA GLY A 398 -44.96 25.13 -10.15
C GLY A 398 -45.54 24.22 -11.26
N GLU A 399 -44.70 23.40 -11.90
CA GLU A 399 -45.12 22.49 -12.96
C GLU A 399 -45.69 21.16 -12.41
N THR A 400 -46.73 21.28 -11.59
CA THR A 400 -47.32 20.17 -10.83
C THR A 400 -47.80 18.99 -11.68
N SER A 401 -48.22 19.23 -12.93
CA SER A 401 -48.64 18.16 -13.86
C SER A 401 -47.44 17.29 -14.27
N LYS A 402 -46.30 17.91 -14.60
CA LYS A 402 -45.05 17.19 -14.91
C LYS A 402 -44.52 16.43 -13.68
N ALA A 403 -44.57 17.06 -12.50
CA ALA A 403 -44.18 16.40 -11.26
C ALA A 403 -44.98 15.10 -11.02
N LYS A 404 -46.30 15.11 -11.23
CA LYS A 404 -47.17 13.92 -11.09
C LYS A 404 -46.84 12.84 -12.12
N GLU A 405 -46.53 13.21 -13.36
CA GLU A 405 -46.15 12.25 -14.41
C GLU A 405 -44.84 11.52 -14.00
N ILE A 406 -43.84 12.27 -13.52
CA ILE A 406 -42.58 11.68 -13.09
C ILE A 406 -42.73 10.85 -11.81
N GLN A 407 -43.64 11.27 -10.89
CA GLN A 407 -43.98 10.46 -9.71
C GLN A 407 -44.53 9.10 -10.10
N ALA A 408 -45.44 9.05 -11.08
CA ALA A 408 -45.97 7.79 -11.56
C ALA A 408 -44.87 6.86 -12.16
N LYS A 409 -43.87 7.44 -12.82
CA LYS A 409 -42.72 6.67 -13.32
C LYS A 409 -41.83 6.14 -12.18
N LEU A 410 -41.63 6.94 -11.14
CA LEU A 410 -40.88 6.54 -9.95
C LEU A 410 -41.60 5.38 -9.22
N ASP A 411 -42.93 5.50 -9.04
CA ASP A 411 -43.76 4.46 -8.37
C ASP A 411 -43.77 3.13 -9.15
N ALA A 412 -43.67 3.21 -10.49
CA ALA A 412 -43.61 2.03 -11.35
C ALA A 412 -42.22 1.36 -11.38
N ALA A 413 -41.15 2.08 -10.96
CA ALA A 413 -39.78 1.59 -10.92
C ALA A 413 -39.39 0.97 -9.57
N GLN A 414 -40.24 1.10 -8.55
CA GLN A 414 -40.10 0.48 -7.21
C GLN A 414 -40.86 -0.84 -7.14
#